data_37f4e8c84d0a55da1e7ef920745d8cdb
#
_entry.id   37f4e8c84d0a55da1e7ef920745d8cdb
#
_cell.length_a   1.000
_cell.length_b   1.000
_cell.length_c   1.000
_cell.angle_alpha   90.00
_cell.angle_beta   90.00
_cell.angle_gamma   90.00
#
_symmetry.space_group_name_H-M   'P 1'
#
loop_
_entity.id
_entity.type
_entity.pdbx_description
1 polymer ?
#
loop_
_entity_poly.entity_id
_entity_poly.type
_entity_poly.pdbx_seq_one_letter_code
_entity_poly.pdbx_strand_id
1 'polypeptide(L)'
;MIGEHPADNPEVGNPEFEGATGEVTGENDAEVFSAENTFDSRHAELARGYGGAEDPSDPADVLAMPLVLHIPKTDPPLRSELLEAAARATVMLCLDPRVGSGASWHDAFTEWTSARIRKVARRARGAQWTAAQDVPGVTVDVGGASARALVPGRVGDLDPRIKRLQIGGTDVPSDEAPSPAAGPVLWVDASLSMTVGKAAAQVGHASMLLAGAMSVEECREWASAGYPCSVRPADPQQWARALDQVRGGRAVAVRDAGFTEVAPGSTTVIAVR
;
A
#
# COMPACT_ATOMS: atom_id res chain seq x y z
N MET A 1 -19.29 74.95 -14.58
CA MET A 1 -20.67 75.39 -14.49
C MET A 1 -21.51 74.18 -14.50
N ILE A 2 -21.91 73.69 -13.30
CA ILE A 2 -23.27 73.84 -12.76
C ILE A 2 -24.24 73.02 -13.60
N GLY A 3 -24.96 72.01 -13.08
CA GLY A 3 -25.69 71.76 -11.86
C GLY A 3 -26.21 70.37 -11.94
N GLU A 4 -26.27 69.76 -10.84
CA GLU A 4 -27.39 69.53 -9.93
C GLU A 4 -28.46 68.56 -10.42
N HIS A 5 -28.56 67.49 -9.63
CA HIS A 5 -29.59 66.59 -9.17
C HIS A 5 -31.08 67.13 -9.23
N PRO A 6 -32.14 66.34 -8.95
CA PRO A 6 -32.17 65.00 -8.26
C PRO A 6 -33.25 64.01 -8.77
N ALA A 7 -33.17 62.78 -8.15
CA ALA A 7 -34.25 61.88 -7.67
C ALA A 7 -35.40 61.46 -8.57
N ASP A 8 -35.62 60.19 -8.70
CA ASP A 8 -36.78 59.50 -8.07
C ASP A 8 -36.63 57.99 -8.14
N ASN A 9 -36.87 57.37 -6.98
CA ASN A 9 -36.94 55.95 -6.78
C ASN A 9 -38.42 55.57 -6.78
N PRO A 10 -38.84 54.48 -7.42
CA PRO A 10 -39.99 53.75 -6.88
C PRO A 10 -39.57 52.34 -6.42
N GLU A 11 -39.87 52.05 -5.19
CA GLU A 11 -40.03 50.73 -4.60
C GLU A 11 -40.86 49.83 -5.51
N VAL A 12 -40.34 48.66 -5.83
CA VAL A 12 -41.18 47.53 -6.32
C VAL A 12 -40.77 46.27 -5.59
N GLY A 13 -41.76 45.75 -4.95
CA GLY A 13 -41.97 44.60 -4.14
C GLY A 13 -41.06 43.39 -4.33
N ASN A 14 -40.71 42.86 -3.19
CA ASN A 14 -40.06 41.59 -2.96
C ASN A 14 -41.11 40.45 -3.22
N PRO A 15 -40.88 39.50 -4.13
CA PRO A 15 -41.64 38.27 -4.11
C PRO A 15 -41.00 37.29 -3.13
N GLU A 16 -41.81 36.90 -2.17
CA GLU A 16 -41.53 35.78 -1.25
C GLU A 16 -41.16 34.53 -2.05
N PHE A 17 -39.92 34.09 -1.89
CA PHE A 17 -39.51 32.75 -2.31
C PHE A 17 -39.88 31.77 -1.20
N GLU A 18 -40.98 31.05 -1.41
CA GLU A 18 -41.30 29.85 -0.65
C GLU A 18 -40.13 28.86 -0.71
N GLY A 19 -39.68 28.47 0.48
CA GLY A 19 -38.62 27.49 0.66
C GLY A 19 -39.01 26.11 0.15
N ALA A 20 -38.35 25.69 -0.90
CA ALA A 20 -38.21 24.27 -1.18
C ALA A 20 -37.08 23.75 -0.32
N THR A 21 -37.38 23.15 0.82
CA THR A 21 -36.48 22.29 1.58
C THR A 21 -36.25 21.03 0.76
N GLY A 22 -35.28 21.10 -0.16
CA GLY A 22 -34.70 19.90 -0.73
C GLY A 22 -33.82 19.24 0.34
N GLU A 23 -34.35 18.18 0.97
CA GLU A 23 -33.54 17.23 1.69
C GLU A 23 -32.50 16.67 0.71
N VAL A 24 -31.29 17.16 0.84
CA VAL A 24 -30.11 16.48 0.30
C VAL A 24 -29.88 15.28 1.22
N THR A 25 -30.52 14.16 0.89
CA THR A 25 -30.13 12.86 1.40
C THR A 25 -28.78 12.52 0.80
N GLY A 26 -27.73 13.08 1.39
CA GLY A 26 -26.40 12.52 1.28
C GLY A 26 -26.46 11.19 2.00
N GLU A 27 -26.65 10.10 1.27
CA GLU A 27 -26.31 8.77 1.76
C GLU A 27 -24.81 8.81 2.09
N ASN A 28 -24.53 9.03 3.37
CA ASN A 28 -23.28 8.69 3.98
C ASN A 28 -23.23 7.16 3.93
N ASP A 29 -22.55 6.61 2.91
CA ASP A 29 -22.10 5.22 2.87
C ASP A 29 -21.00 5.05 3.94
N ALA A 30 -21.38 5.20 5.21
CA ALA A 30 -20.65 4.64 6.32
C ALA A 30 -20.88 3.13 6.21
N GLU A 31 -19.95 2.40 5.58
CA GLU A 31 -19.96 0.95 5.60
C GLU A 31 -20.13 0.50 7.06
N VAL A 32 -21.30 -0.07 7.38
CA VAL A 32 -21.59 -0.63 8.70
C VAL A 32 -20.82 -1.95 8.78
N PHE A 33 -19.59 -1.89 9.30
CA PHE A 33 -18.79 -3.08 9.54
C PHE A 33 -19.50 -3.99 10.55
N SER A 34 -19.61 -5.28 10.23
CA SER A 34 -20.19 -6.27 11.11
C SER A 34 -19.41 -6.36 12.43
N ALA A 35 -20.05 -6.82 13.52
CA ALA A 35 -19.38 -7.06 14.79
C ALA A 35 -18.19 -8.03 14.68
N GLU A 36 -18.10 -8.81 13.61
CA GLU A 36 -17.01 -9.75 13.30
C GLU A 36 -15.84 -9.08 12.59
N ASN A 37 -16.02 -7.87 12.02
CA ASN A 37 -14.95 -7.13 11.33
C ASN A 37 -14.21 -6.22 12.30
N THR A 38 -13.43 -6.79 13.19
CA THR A 38 -12.58 -6.08 14.14
C THR A 38 -11.12 -6.02 13.64
N PHE A 39 -10.31 -5.13 14.19
CA PHE A 39 -8.86 -5.15 13.95
C PHE A 39 -8.26 -6.52 14.30
N ASP A 40 -8.71 -7.12 15.39
CA ASP A 40 -8.22 -8.41 15.88
C ASP A 40 -8.51 -9.54 14.91
N SER A 41 -9.71 -9.56 14.30
CA SER A 41 -10.06 -10.57 13.30
C SER A 41 -9.20 -10.43 12.04
N ARG A 42 -8.97 -9.20 11.56
CA ARG A 42 -8.09 -8.95 10.40
C ARG A 42 -6.63 -9.29 10.69
N HIS A 43 -6.15 -8.97 11.90
CA HIS A 43 -4.82 -9.36 12.34
C HIS A 43 -4.68 -10.89 12.43
N ALA A 44 -5.68 -11.59 12.97
CA ALA A 44 -5.69 -13.04 13.06
C ALA A 44 -5.62 -13.71 11.66
N GLU A 45 -6.22 -13.10 10.62
CA GLU A 45 -6.06 -13.54 9.23
C GLU A 45 -4.60 -13.48 8.78
N LEU A 46 -3.92 -12.37 9.02
CA LEU A 46 -2.50 -12.23 8.69
C LEU A 46 -1.61 -13.18 9.51
N ALA A 47 -1.90 -13.33 10.81
CA ALA A 47 -1.16 -14.22 11.72
C ALA A 47 -1.29 -15.69 11.36
N ARG A 48 -2.39 -16.10 10.74
CA ARG A 48 -2.59 -17.45 10.21
C ARG A 48 -1.61 -17.79 9.10
N GLY A 49 -1.06 -16.77 8.45
CA GLY A 49 -0.20 -16.91 7.29
C GLY A 49 -1.01 -16.98 6.00
N TYR A 50 -0.35 -17.34 4.93
CA TYR A 50 -0.95 -17.45 3.61
C TYR A 50 -0.92 -18.91 3.14
N GLY A 51 -1.90 -19.26 2.31
CA GLY A 51 -2.06 -20.61 1.79
C GLY A 51 -0.99 -20.98 0.77
N GLY A 52 -0.89 -22.26 0.52
CA GLY A 52 0.00 -22.86 -0.46
C GLY A 52 -0.78 -23.48 -1.62
N ALA A 53 -1.93 -22.94 -2.00
CA ALA A 53 -2.69 -23.45 -3.13
C ALA A 53 -1.81 -23.49 -4.37
N GLU A 54 -2.02 -24.50 -5.20
CA GLU A 54 -1.31 -24.62 -6.48
C GLU A 54 -1.65 -23.45 -7.38
N ASP A 55 -0.71 -23.11 -8.25
CA ASP A 55 -0.95 -22.08 -9.25
C ASP A 55 -2.02 -22.53 -10.24
N PRO A 56 -2.90 -21.61 -10.67
CA PRO A 56 -3.87 -21.92 -11.71
C PRO A 56 -3.15 -22.29 -13.01
N SER A 57 -3.79 -23.13 -13.82
CA SER A 57 -3.26 -23.54 -15.13
C SER A 57 -3.19 -22.39 -16.13
N ASP A 58 -4.10 -21.42 -16.04
CA ASP A 58 -4.05 -20.19 -16.82
C ASP A 58 -3.27 -19.11 -16.05
N PRO A 59 -2.16 -18.59 -16.58
CA PRO A 59 -1.44 -17.49 -15.98
C PRO A 59 -2.27 -16.22 -15.75
N ALA A 60 -3.36 -16.02 -16.49
CA ALA A 60 -4.26 -14.90 -16.32
C ALA A 60 -5.04 -14.96 -15.01
N ASP A 61 -5.26 -16.16 -14.48
CA ASP A 61 -5.97 -16.39 -13.20
C ASP A 61 -5.07 -16.26 -11.98
N VAL A 62 -3.77 -16.05 -12.16
CA VAL A 62 -2.83 -15.84 -11.05
C VAL A 62 -3.22 -14.60 -10.26
N LEU A 63 -3.34 -14.76 -8.94
CA LEU A 63 -3.69 -13.67 -8.04
C LEU A 63 -2.47 -12.85 -7.65
N ALA A 64 -2.59 -11.53 -7.73
CA ALA A 64 -1.55 -10.60 -7.33
C ALA A 64 -2.12 -9.32 -6.72
N MET A 65 -1.38 -8.74 -5.79
CA MET A 65 -1.59 -7.39 -5.31
C MET A 65 -0.74 -6.44 -6.17
N PRO A 66 -1.34 -5.55 -6.97
CA PRO A 66 -0.57 -4.54 -7.68
C PRO A 66 -0.08 -3.46 -6.71
N LEU A 67 1.20 -3.07 -6.86
CA LEU A 67 1.80 -1.92 -6.18
C LEU A 67 2.10 -0.85 -7.24
N VAL A 68 1.54 0.33 -7.09
CA VAL A 68 1.83 1.45 -7.99
C VAL A 68 2.81 2.38 -7.30
N LEU A 69 3.98 2.55 -7.90
CA LEU A 69 5.05 3.42 -7.43
C LEU A 69 4.99 4.74 -8.21
N HIS A 70 4.90 5.85 -7.50
CA HIS A 70 4.95 7.17 -8.11
C HIS A 70 6.41 7.54 -8.40
N ILE A 71 6.82 7.44 -9.65
CA ILE A 71 8.18 7.75 -10.09
C ILE A 71 8.11 8.83 -11.19
N PRO A 72 8.16 10.11 -10.83
CA PRO A 72 8.22 11.23 -11.78
C PRO A 72 9.46 11.11 -12.69
N LYS A 73 9.39 11.73 -13.87
CA LYS A 73 10.51 11.76 -14.81
C LYS A 73 11.63 12.69 -14.34
N THR A 74 11.23 13.82 -13.79
CA THR A 74 12.11 14.82 -13.18
C THR A 74 11.94 14.72 -11.69
N ASP A 75 13.06 14.79 -10.96
CA ASP A 75 13.08 14.74 -9.50
C ASP A 75 12.45 13.44 -8.95
N PRO A 76 13.03 12.27 -9.24
CA PRO A 76 12.54 11.02 -8.69
C PRO A 76 12.72 11.00 -7.15
N PRO A 77 11.82 10.33 -6.41
CA PRO A 77 11.92 10.26 -4.96
C PRO A 77 13.16 9.47 -4.52
N LEU A 78 13.53 9.62 -3.25
CA LEU A 78 14.55 8.76 -2.65
C LEU A 78 14.06 7.30 -2.67
N ARG A 79 14.96 6.38 -2.99
CA ARG A 79 14.66 4.95 -3.06
C ARG A 79 14.18 4.41 -1.71
N SER A 80 14.83 4.80 -0.61
CA SER A 80 14.45 4.39 0.73
C SER A 80 13.03 4.81 1.09
N GLU A 81 12.68 6.09 0.85
CA GLU A 81 11.34 6.62 1.11
C GLU A 81 10.26 5.91 0.27
N LEU A 82 10.57 5.62 -1.01
CA LEU A 82 9.64 4.92 -1.90
C LEU A 82 9.39 3.48 -1.44
N LEU A 83 10.41 2.80 -0.95
CA LEU A 83 10.28 1.46 -0.39
C LEU A 83 9.54 1.46 0.95
N GLU A 84 9.77 2.45 1.80
CA GLU A 84 9.01 2.66 3.04
C GLU A 84 7.53 2.93 2.74
N ALA A 85 7.22 3.78 1.76
CA ALA A 85 5.86 4.02 1.33
C ALA A 85 5.19 2.73 0.81
N ALA A 86 5.90 1.92 0.01
CA ALA A 86 5.37 0.64 -0.51
C ALA A 86 5.12 -0.40 0.60
N ALA A 87 6.03 -0.50 1.58
CA ALA A 87 5.87 -1.38 2.73
C ALA A 87 4.66 -0.99 3.57
N ARG A 88 4.53 0.31 3.88
CA ARG A 88 3.40 0.86 4.64
C ARG A 88 2.07 0.72 3.91
N ALA A 89 2.02 1.06 2.63
CA ALA A 89 0.80 0.92 1.83
C ALA A 89 0.30 -0.53 1.80
N THR A 90 1.23 -1.50 1.71
CA THR A 90 0.89 -2.92 1.72
C THR A 90 0.28 -3.36 3.03
N VAL A 91 0.92 -3.09 4.17
CA VAL A 91 0.40 -3.54 5.47
C VAL A 91 -0.88 -2.79 5.83
N MET A 92 -0.99 -1.51 5.48
CA MET A 92 -2.22 -0.73 5.66
C MET A 92 -3.39 -1.34 4.89
N LEU A 93 -3.19 -1.76 3.63
CA LEU A 93 -4.23 -2.44 2.88
C LEU A 93 -4.61 -3.77 3.53
N CYS A 94 -3.64 -4.57 3.97
CA CYS A 94 -3.88 -5.88 4.58
C CYS A 94 -4.68 -5.81 5.89
N LEU A 95 -4.64 -4.68 6.60
CA LEU A 95 -5.35 -4.45 7.86
C LEU A 95 -6.47 -3.41 7.75
N ASP A 96 -6.76 -2.95 6.54
CA ASP A 96 -7.86 -2.00 6.27
C ASP A 96 -9.21 -2.62 6.68
N PRO A 97 -10.13 -1.86 7.29
CA PRO A 97 -11.47 -2.36 7.61
C PRO A 97 -12.20 -2.98 6.43
N ARG A 98 -11.96 -2.52 5.21
CA ARG A 98 -12.59 -3.03 3.99
C ARG A 98 -12.17 -4.46 3.59
N VAL A 99 -11.09 -5.01 4.16
CA VAL A 99 -10.72 -6.42 3.93
C VAL A 99 -11.37 -7.38 4.93
N GLY A 100 -11.98 -6.88 6.00
CA GLY A 100 -12.62 -7.71 7.03
C GLY A 100 -13.93 -8.32 6.58
N SER A 101 -14.45 -9.24 7.38
CA SER A 101 -15.65 -10.01 7.08
C SER A 101 -16.84 -9.13 6.69
N GLY A 102 -17.47 -9.43 5.56
CA GLY A 102 -18.63 -8.72 5.03
C GLY A 102 -18.33 -7.35 4.41
N ALA A 103 -17.08 -6.92 4.35
CA ALA A 103 -16.70 -5.63 3.75
C ALA A 103 -16.34 -5.79 2.26
N SER A 104 -16.25 -4.65 1.56
CA SER A 104 -16.16 -4.57 0.10
C SER A 104 -14.92 -5.25 -0.54
N TRP A 105 -13.83 -5.42 0.20
CA TRP A 105 -12.58 -6.04 -0.27
C TRP A 105 -12.34 -7.43 0.27
N HIS A 106 -13.26 -7.95 1.09
CA HIS A 106 -13.09 -9.21 1.83
C HIS A 106 -12.80 -10.40 0.91
N ASP A 107 -13.66 -10.63 -0.06
CA ASP A 107 -13.58 -11.81 -0.92
C ASP A 107 -12.29 -11.81 -1.74
N ALA A 108 -11.95 -10.69 -2.35
CA ALA A 108 -10.72 -10.53 -3.13
C ALA A 108 -9.45 -10.71 -2.28
N PHE A 109 -9.48 -10.17 -1.05
CA PHE A 109 -8.36 -10.30 -0.12
C PHE A 109 -8.21 -11.74 0.37
N THR A 110 -9.31 -12.40 0.73
CA THR A 110 -9.32 -13.80 1.22
C THR A 110 -8.91 -14.76 0.12
N GLU A 111 -9.39 -14.59 -1.12
CA GLU A 111 -8.96 -15.41 -2.26
C GLU A 111 -7.44 -15.29 -2.47
N TRP A 112 -6.90 -14.08 -2.41
CA TRP A 112 -5.47 -13.86 -2.56
C TRP A 112 -4.62 -14.43 -1.42
N THR A 113 -5.04 -14.28 -0.14
CA THR A 113 -4.30 -14.85 1.01
C THR A 113 -4.36 -16.36 1.06
N SER A 114 -5.40 -16.97 0.50
CA SER A 114 -5.53 -18.44 0.40
C SER A 114 -4.64 -19.04 -0.69
N ALA A 115 -4.17 -18.24 -1.64
CA ALA A 115 -3.29 -18.64 -2.72
C ALA A 115 -1.80 -18.40 -2.38
N ARG A 116 -0.92 -18.64 -3.37
CA ARG A 116 0.46 -18.13 -3.32
C ARG A 116 0.43 -16.63 -3.49
N ILE A 117 0.64 -15.89 -2.40
CA ILE A 117 0.61 -14.43 -2.45
C ILE A 117 1.71 -13.87 -3.37
N ARG A 118 1.29 -13.01 -4.29
CA ARG A 118 2.20 -12.30 -5.19
C ARG A 118 1.95 -10.80 -5.10
N LYS A 119 2.99 -10.04 -5.36
CA LYS A 119 2.92 -8.59 -5.52
C LYS A 119 3.63 -8.20 -6.80
N VAL A 120 3.02 -7.31 -7.57
CA VAL A 120 3.58 -6.83 -8.83
C VAL A 120 3.66 -5.32 -8.80
N ALA A 121 4.88 -4.80 -8.74
CA ALA A 121 5.10 -3.36 -8.75
C ALA A 121 5.03 -2.81 -10.19
N ARG A 122 4.38 -1.66 -10.32
CA ARG A 122 4.25 -0.90 -11.56
C ARG A 122 4.58 0.55 -11.29
N ARG A 123 5.18 1.23 -12.24
CA ARG A 123 5.43 2.66 -12.11
C ARG A 123 4.35 3.50 -12.76
N ALA A 124 4.00 4.61 -12.11
CA ALA A 124 3.12 5.63 -12.64
C ALA A 124 3.69 7.02 -12.44
N ARG A 125 3.26 7.97 -13.28
CA ARG A 125 3.61 9.39 -13.16
C ARG A 125 2.52 10.27 -13.79
N GLY A 126 2.42 11.52 -13.33
CA GLY A 126 1.44 12.48 -13.85
C GLY A 126 0.04 11.90 -13.94
N ALA A 127 -0.64 12.03 -15.07
CA ALA A 127 -2.01 11.54 -15.25
C ALA A 127 -2.18 10.04 -14.98
N GLN A 128 -1.14 9.22 -15.16
CA GLN A 128 -1.21 7.80 -14.82
C GLN A 128 -1.30 7.58 -13.31
N TRP A 129 -0.53 8.36 -12.53
CA TRP A 129 -0.60 8.33 -11.07
C TRP A 129 -1.96 8.81 -10.57
N THR A 130 -2.45 9.94 -11.11
CA THR A 130 -3.80 10.43 -10.78
C THR A 130 -4.88 9.39 -11.09
N ALA A 131 -4.85 8.78 -12.27
CA ALA A 131 -5.82 7.76 -12.65
C ALA A 131 -5.75 6.49 -11.78
N ALA A 132 -4.58 6.15 -11.23
CA ALA A 132 -4.46 5.02 -10.33
C ALA A 132 -5.13 5.27 -8.96
N GLN A 133 -5.36 6.54 -8.58
CA GLN A 133 -6.05 6.87 -7.33
C GLN A 133 -7.55 6.49 -7.35
N ASP A 134 -8.15 6.37 -8.53
CA ASP A 134 -9.55 5.96 -8.69
C ASP A 134 -9.75 4.43 -8.65
N VAL A 135 -8.68 3.64 -8.57
CA VAL A 135 -8.75 2.18 -8.44
C VAL A 135 -8.71 1.82 -6.96
N PRO A 136 -9.57 0.91 -6.45
CA PRO A 136 -9.61 0.55 -5.04
C PRO A 136 -8.24 0.18 -4.46
N GLY A 137 -7.87 0.82 -3.33
CA GLY A 137 -6.55 0.62 -2.73
C GLY A 137 -6.21 1.67 -1.67
N VAL A 138 -4.99 1.60 -1.16
CA VAL A 138 -4.45 2.48 -0.12
C VAL A 138 -3.19 3.18 -0.62
N THR A 139 -3.16 4.50 -0.53
CA THR A 139 -1.98 5.32 -0.85
C THR A 139 -1.28 5.76 0.43
N VAL A 140 0.03 5.73 0.41
CA VAL A 140 0.89 6.21 1.50
C VAL A 140 1.96 7.12 0.93
N ASP A 141 2.18 8.22 1.62
CA ASP A 141 3.26 9.16 1.36
C ASP A 141 4.30 9.07 2.47
N VAL A 142 5.59 9.05 2.09
CA VAL A 142 6.73 9.09 3.01
C VAL A 142 7.75 10.06 2.44
N GLY A 143 8.06 11.13 3.15
CA GLY A 143 8.92 12.17 2.62
C GLY A 143 8.39 12.70 1.29
N GLY A 144 9.21 12.64 0.25
CA GLY A 144 8.82 13.02 -1.13
C GLY A 144 8.28 11.87 -1.98
N ALA A 145 8.17 10.66 -1.44
CA ALA A 145 7.77 9.45 -2.16
C ALA A 145 6.32 9.05 -1.90
N SER A 146 5.67 8.48 -2.91
CA SER A 146 4.30 7.96 -2.80
C SER A 146 4.21 6.57 -3.41
N ALA A 147 3.49 5.67 -2.74
CA ALA A 147 3.15 4.35 -3.24
C ALA A 147 1.68 4.01 -2.95
N ARG A 148 1.08 3.21 -3.84
CA ARG A 148 -0.29 2.73 -3.68
C ARG A 148 -0.35 1.22 -3.77
N ALA A 149 -0.86 0.57 -2.73
CA ALA A 149 -1.26 -0.84 -2.78
C ALA A 149 -2.71 -0.91 -3.26
N LEU A 150 -2.98 -1.77 -4.22
CA LEU A 150 -4.32 -1.99 -4.75
C LEU A 150 -4.91 -3.30 -4.24
N VAL A 151 -6.23 -3.36 -4.17
CA VAL A 151 -6.95 -4.59 -3.84
C VAL A 151 -6.46 -5.72 -4.74
N PRO A 152 -6.07 -6.88 -4.17
CA PRO A 152 -5.61 -8.02 -4.96
C PRO A 152 -6.67 -8.53 -5.94
N GLY A 153 -6.23 -9.13 -7.03
CA GLY A 153 -7.12 -9.72 -8.03
C GLY A 153 -6.35 -10.53 -9.07
N ARG A 154 -7.06 -11.09 -10.04
CA ARG A 154 -6.46 -11.84 -11.13
C ARG A 154 -5.67 -10.93 -12.05
N VAL A 155 -4.51 -11.39 -12.48
CA VAL A 155 -3.64 -10.62 -13.39
C VAL A 155 -4.33 -10.33 -14.74
N GLY A 156 -5.20 -11.26 -15.18
CA GLY A 156 -5.99 -11.10 -16.41
C GLY A 156 -7.02 -9.97 -16.33
N ASP A 157 -7.60 -9.76 -15.14
CA ASP A 157 -8.73 -8.85 -14.88
C ASP A 157 -8.30 -7.47 -14.35
N LEU A 158 -7.02 -7.17 -14.45
CA LEU A 158 -6.51 -5.87 -14.00
C LEU A 158 -7.25 -4.70 -14.67
N ASP A 159 -7.63 -3.71 -13.84
CA ASP A 159 -8.17 -2.44 -14.32
C ASP A 159 -7.31 -1.88 -15.47
N PRO A 160 -7.89 -1.42 -16.60
CA PRO A 160 -7.14 -0.90 -17.73
C PRO A 160 -6.18 0.24 -17.38
N ARG A 161 -6.50 1.05 -16.35
CA ARG A 161 -5.63 2.12 -15.84
C ARG A 161 -4.33 1.56 -15.24
N ILE A 162 -4.39 0.37 -14.66
CA ILE A 162 -3.26 -0.31 -14.03
C ILE A 162 -2.55 -1.22 -15.04
N LYS A 163 -3.29 -1.95 -15.87
CA LYS A 163 -2.75 -2.86 -16.89
C LYS A 163 -1.75 -2.19 -17.83
N ARG A 164 -1.98 -0.92 -18.20
CA ARG A 164 -1.09 -0.13 -19.09
C ARG A 164 0.18 0.39 -18.42
N LEU A 165 0.30 0.31 -17.07
CA LEU A 165 1.48 0.78 -16.35
C LEU A 165 2.66 -0.17 -16.56
N GLN A 166 3.88 0.38 -16.63
CA GLN A 166 5.09 -0.40 -16.85
C GLN A 166 5.50 -1.16 -15.58
N ILE A 167 5.81 -2.43 -15.73
CA ILE A 167 6.44 -3.26 -14.69
C ILE A 167 7.94 -3.01 -14.68
N GLY A 168 8.59 -2.96 -15.84
CA GLY A 168 10.02 -2.70 -15.97
C GLY A 168 10.39 -1.21 -15.96
N GLY A 169 11.70 -0.93 -15.88
CA GLY A 169 12.23 0.45 -15.87
C GLY A 169 11.85 1.20 -14.58
N THR A 170 11.82 0.49 -13.49
CA THR A 170 11.60 1.03 -12.14
C THR A 170 12.93 1.32 -11.44
N ASP A 171 13.94 1.78 -12.21
CA ASP A 171 15.24 2.07 -11.63
C ASP A 171 15.23 3.45 -10.98
N VAL A 172 15.35 3.43 -9.65
CA VAL A 172 15.62 4.59 -8.82
C VAL A 172 16.98 4.32 -8.16
N PRO A 173 17.96 5.23 -8.28
CA PRO A 173 19.28 5.05 -7.68
C PRO A 173 19.17 4.81 -6.17
N SER A 174 20.15 4.07 -5.64
CA SER A 174 20.32 3.96 -4.19
C SER A 174 20.66 5.32 -3.61
N ASP A 175 20.10 5.61 -2.44
CA ASP A 175 20.35 6.83 -1.68
C ASP A 175 21.09 6.52 -0.37
N GLU A 176 21.72 7.52 0.20
CA GLU A 176 22.27 7.48 1.55
C GLU A 176 21.13 7.74 2.54
N ALA A 177 20.37 6.68 2.83
CA ALA A 177 19.28 6.78 3.77
C ALA A 177 19.79 7.10 5.18
N PRO A 178 19.07 7.93 5.97
CA PRO A 178 19.45 8.23 7.35
C PRO A 178 19.44 6.94 8.19
N SER A 179 20.07 6.98 9.36
CA SER A 179 19.97 5.89 10.33
C SER A 179 18.50 5.53 10.57
N PRO A 180 18.19 4.23 10.78
CA PRO A 180 16.82 3.82 11.03
C PRO A 180 16.20 4.63 12.18
N ALA A 181 14.97 5.11 11.98
CA ALA A 181 14.18 5.69 13.04
C ALA A 181 13.73 4.62 14.05
N ALA A 182 13.15 5.04 15.17
CA ALA A 182 12.53 4.11 16.11
C ALA A 182 11.40 3.33 15.42
N GLY A 183 11.36 2.02 15.63
CA GLY A 183 10.37 1.12 15.04
C GLY A 183 10.99 0.05 14.14
N PRO A 184 10.16 -0.72 13.45
CA PRO A 184 10.63 -1.81 12.60
C PRO A 184 11.60 -1.38 11.51
N VAL A 185 12.62 -2.21 11.30
CA VAL A 185 13.60 -2.03 10.21
C VAL A 185 13.50 -3.21 9.25
N LEU A 186 13.30 -2.90 7.98
CA LEU A 186 13.28 -3.86 6.88
C LEU A 186 14.64 -3.83 6.20
N TRP A 187 15.47 -4.80 6.51
CA TRP A 187 16.80 -4.96 5.93
C TRP A 187 16.70 -5.66 4.57
N VAL A 188 17.10 -4.97 3.52
CA VAL A 188 17.16 -5.50 2.16
C VAL A 188 18.57 -6.06 1.92
N ASP A 189 18.67 -7.29 1.42
CA ASP A 189 19.95 -7.87 1.07
C ASP A 189 20.63 -7.06 -0.06
N ALA A 190 21.67 -6.32 0.30
CA ALA A 190 22.42 -5.49 -0.66
C ALA A 190 23.21 -6.29 -1.70
N SER A 191 23.46 -7.58 -1.46
CA SER A 191 24.13 -8.46 -2.43
C SER A 191 23.23 -8.83 -3.62
N LEU A 192 21.91 -8.67 -3.47
CA LEU A 192 20.92 -8.91 -4.50
C LEU A 192 20.64 -7.62 -5.28
N SER A 193 21.01 -7.59 -6.55
CA SER A 193 20.77 -6.43 -7.42
C SER A 193 19.30 -6.35 -7.85
N MET A 194 18.40 -6.09 -6.90
CA MET A 194 16.97 -5.96 -7.18
C MET A 194 16.62 -4.57 -7.72
N THR A 195 15.80 -4.51 -8.78
CA THR A 195 15.14 -3.26 -9.17
C THR A 195 14.30 -2.71 -8.02
N VAL A 196 13.97 -1.41 -8.04
CA VAL A 196 13.11 -0.85 -6.99
C VAL A 196 11.71 -1.47 -7.02
N GLY A 197 11.22 -1.89 -8.19
CA GLY A 197 9.95 -2.60 -8.31
C GLY A 197 9.97 -3.94 -7.60
N LYS A 198 11.03 -4.75 -7.80
CA LYS A 198 11.22 -6.01 -7.09
C LYS A 198 11.38 -5.78 -5.59
N ALA A 199 12.23 -4.84 -5.19
CA ALA A 199 12.43 -4.50 -3.79
C ALA A 199 11.12 -4.05 -3.11
N ALA A 200 10.30 -3.22 -3.78
CA ALA A 200 9.00 -2.78 -3.27
C ALA A 200 8.03 -3.95 -3.00
N ALA A 201 7.99 -4.93 -3.92
CA ALA A 201 7.21 -6.15 -3.69
C ALA A 201 7.72 -6.93 -2.46
N GLN A 202 9.05 -7.03 -2.29
CA GLN A 202 9.66 -7.77 -1.19
C GLN A 202 9.49 -7.08 0.17
N VAL A 203 9.66 -5.74 0.25
CA VAL A 203 9.39 -5.01 1.50
C VAL A 203 7.91 -5.00 1.86
N GLY A 204 7.02 -5.02 0.85
CA GLY A 204 5.59 -5.22 1.04
C GLY A 204 5.26 -6.61 1.62
N HIS A 205 5.98 -7.68 1.20
CA HIS A 205 5.88 -8.98 1.85
C HIS A 205 6.37 -8.93 3.29
N ALA A 206 7.52 -8.29 3.51
CA ALA A 206 8.13 -8.20 4.82
C ALA A 206 7.24 -7.48 5.84
N SER A 207 6.59 -6.37 5.44
CA SER A 207 5.71 -5.60 6.33
C SER A 207 4.46 -6.39 6.74
N MET A 208 3.82 -7.10 5.80
CA MET A 208 2.65 -7.91 6.13
C MET A 208 3.01 -9.13 6.99
N LEU A 209 4.15 -9.81 6.72
CA LEU A 209 4.62 -10.92 7.55
C LEU A 209 4.99 -10.48 8.95
N LEU A 210 5.60 -9.29 9.07
CA LEU A 210 5.94 -8.71 10.36
C LEU A 210 4.67 -8.42 11.17
N ALA A 211 3.64 -7.84 10.56
CA ALA A 211 2.35 -7.60 11.20
C ALA A 211 1.75 -8.91 11.74
N GLY A 212 1.72 -9.97 10.91
CA GLY A 212 1.20 -11.27 11.34
C GLY A 212 2.03 -11.97 12.42
N ALA A 213 3.32 -11.61 12.57
CA ALA A 213 4.21 -12.16 13.59
C ALA A 213 4.23 -11.35 14.91
N MET A 214 3.65 -10.16 14.93
CA MET A 214 3.44 -9.36 16.14
C MET A 214 2.27 -9.90 16.96
N SER A 215 2.22 -9.59 18.26
CA SER A 215 0.96 -9.70 18.99
C SER A 215 -0.05 -8.69 18.42
N VAL A 216 -1.34 -8.93 18.67
CA VAL A 216 -2.39 -8.00 18.22
C VAL A 216 -2.23 -6.60 18.82
N GLU A 217 -1.76 -6.53 20.05
CA GLU A 217 -1.49 -5.28 20.76
C GLU A 217 -0.34 -4.51 20.11
N GLU A 218 0.81 -5.17 19.88
CA GLU A 218 1.96 -4.57 19.20
C GLU A 218 1.58 -4.09 17.79
N CYS A 219 0.81 -4.91 17.06
CA CYS A 219 0.36 -4.56 15.72
C CYS A 219 -0.61 -3.37 15.74
N ARG A 220 -1.49 -3.28 16.75
CA ARG A 220 -2.42 -2.15 16.93
C ARG A 220 -1.68 -0.86 17.28
N GLU A 221 -0.65 -0.93 18.12
CA GLU A 221 0.21 0.21 18.42
C GLU A 221 0.92 0.69 17.15
N TRP A 222 1.51 -0.23 16.39
CA TRP A 222 2.15 0.08 15.12
C TRP A 222 1.16 0.70 14.12
N ALA A 223 -0.06 0.18 14.05
CA ALA A 223 -1.15 0.70 13.23
C ALA A 223 -1.56 2.12 13.62
N SER A 224 -1.69 2.40 14.93
CA SER A 224 -2.07 3.72 15.44
C SER A 224 -1.05 4.81 15.08
N ALA A 225 0.22 4.43 14.93
CA ALA A 225 1.29 5.30 14.46
C ALA A 225 1.38 5.41 12.92
N GLY A 226 0.52 4.72 12.17
CA GLY A 226 0.52 4.68 10.69
C GLY A 226 1.58 3.76 10.11
N TYR A 227 1.93 2.70 10.81
CA TYR A 227 2.89 1.68 10.39
C TYR A 227 4.30 2.20 10.04
N PRO A 228 4.92 3.09 10.84
CA PRO A 228 6.24 3.60 10.54
C PRO A 228 7.25 2.46 10.45
N CYS A 229 8.10 2.50 9.43
CA CYS A 229 9.20 1.56 9.28
C CYS A 229 10.35 2.24 8.54
N SER A 230 11.55 1.70 8.73
CA SER A 230 12.73 2.08 7.95
C SER A 230 13.11 0.96 6.99
N VAL A 231 13.38 1.28 5.72
CA VAL A 231 13.90 0.32 4.74
C VAL A 231 15.34 0.66 4.43
N ARG A 232 16.26 -0.27 4.69
CA ARG A 232 17.71 -0.03 4.56
C ARG A 232 18.40 -1.19 3.85
N PRO A 233 19.36 -0.92 2.96
CA PRO A 233 20.27 -1.95 2.46
C PRO A 233 21.11 -2.48 3.63
N ALA A 234 21.22 -3.79 3.75
CA ALA A 234 22.03 -4.42 4.77
C ALA A 234 23.43 -4.74 4.21
N ASP A 235 24.45 -4.28 4.91
CA ASP A 235 25.80 -4.80 4.70
C ASP A 235 25.93 -6.25 5.22
N PRO A 236 27.02 -7.00 4.94
CA PRO A 236 27.13 -8.38 5.38
C PRO A 236 27.04 -8.60 6.89
N GLN A 237 27.47 -7.63 7.72
CA GLN A 237 27.39 -7.75 9.17
C GLN A 237 25.97 -7.50 9.67
N GLN A 238 25.31 -6.49 9.14
CA GLN A 238 23.90 -6.19 9.43
C GLN A 238 23.01 -7.35 9.01
N TRP A 239 23.27 -7.92 7.82
CA TRP A 239 22.54 -9.08 7.31
C TRP A 239 22.70 -10.31 8.21
N ALA A 240 23.94 -10.62 8.64
CA ALA A 240 24.19 -11.72 9.56
C ALA A 240 23.45 -11.54 10.90
N ARG A 241 23.47 -10.32 11.47
CA ARG A 241 22.73 -9.99 12.70
C ARG A 241 21.22 -10.16 12.51
N ALA A 242 20.68 -9.72 11.36
CA ALA A 242 19.25 -9.88 11.05
C ALA A 242 18.87 -11.36 10.91
N LEU A 243 19.70 -12.19 10.29
CA LEU A 243 19.52 -13.64 10.23
C LEU A 243 19.53 -14.30 11.62
N ASP A 244 20.42 -13.84 12.54
CA ASP A 244 20.42 -14.30 13.93
C ASP A 244 19.11 -13.98 14.64
N GLN A 245 18.52 -12.83 14.36
CA GLN A 245 17.21 -12.46 14.93
C GLN A 245 16.07 -13.33 14.37
N VAL A 246 16.14 -13.71 13.07
CA VAL A 246 15.19 -14.67 12.49
C VAL A 246 15.29 -16.01 13.21
N ARG A 247 16.52 -16.52 13.41
CA ARG A 247 16.77 -17.77 14.17
C ARG A 247 16.23 -17.70 15.60
N GLY A 248 16.31 -16.54 16.21
CA GLY A 248 15.80 -16.26 17.55
C GLY A 248 14.31 -15.95 17.64
N GLY A 249 13.55 -16.01 16.54
CA GLY A 249 12.11 -15.71 16.49
C GLY A 249 11.75 -14.22 16.72
N ARG A 250 12.72 -13.30 16.57
CA ARG A 250 12.52 -11.85 16.75
C ARG A 250 12.41 -11.07 15.46
N ALA A 251 12.53 -11.74 14.33
CA ALA A 251 12.44 -11.17 13.00
C ALA A 251 11.79 -12.15 12.04
N VAL A 252 11.24 -11.64 10.94
CA VAL A 252 10.68 -12.43 9.85
C VAL A 252 11.51 -12.27 8.58
N ALA A 253 11.65 -13.33 7.80
CA ALA A 253 12.40 -13.34 6.56
C ALA A 253 11.49 -13.61 5.36
N VAL A 254 11.65 -12.80 4.32
CA VAL A 254 11.01 -13.02 3.03
C VAL A 254 11.90 -13.90 2.17
N ARG A 255 11.36 -15.06 1.73
CA ARG A 255 12.01 -15.95 0.78
C ARG A 255 11.33 -15.82 -0.58
N ASP A 256 12.10 -15.50 -1.59
CA ASP A 256 11.57 -15.37 -2.95
C ASP A 256 11.41 -16.74 -3.62
N ALA A 257 10.32 -16.90 -4.36
CA ALA A 257 10.08 -18.16 -5.09
C ALA A 257 10.92 -18.29 -6.37
N GLY A 258 11.65 -17.22 -6.77
CA GLY A 258 12.57 -17.24 -7.91
C GLY A 258 11.91 -17.07 -9.27
N PHE A 259 10.76 -16.42 -9.32
CA PHE A 259 10.07 -16.21 -10.60
C PHE A 259 10.68 -15.09 -11.47
N THR A 260 11.55 -14.23 -10.90
CA THR A 260 12.06 -13.04 -11.61
C THR A 260 13.55 -12.80 -11.39
N GLU A 261 13.93 -11.77 -10.66
CA GLU A 261 15.28 -11.21 -10.63
C GLU A 261 16.30 -11.96 -9.74
N VAL A 262 15.82 -12.82 -8.82
CA VAL A 262 16.66 -13.50 -7.85
C VAL A 262 16.46 -15.02 -7.89
N ALA A 263 17.44 -15.78 -7.44
CA ALA A 263 17.37 -17.23 -7.42
C ALA A 263 16.25 -17.75 -6.47
N PRO A 264 15.63 -18.90 -6.78
CA PRO A 264 14.63 -19.51 -5.92
C PRO A 264 15.14 -19.74 -4.50
N GLY A 265 14.33 -19.39 -3.50
CA GLY A 265 14.65 -19.56 -2.08
C GLY A 265 15.58 -18.49 -1.51
N SER A 266 16.03 -17.50 -2.31
CA SER A 266 16.80 -16.37 -1.81
C SER A 266 16.03 -15.63 -0.72
N THR A 267 16.70 -15.35 0.40
CA THR A 267 16.17 -14.42 1.41
C THR A 267 16.44 -13.00 0.93
N THR A 268 15.42 -12.24 0.70
CA THR A 268 15.51 -10.91 0.05
C THR A 268 15.38 -9.75 1.02
N VAL A 269 14.54 -9.90 2.03
CA VAL A 269 14.29 -8.91 3.08
C VAL A 269 14.11 -9.60 4.42
N ILE A 270 14.67 -9.00 5.47
CA ILE A 270 14.42 -9.40 6.86
C ILE A 270 13.82 -8.20 7.58
N ALA A 271 12.60 -8.37 8.12
CA ALA A 271 11.96 -7.36 8.96
C ALA A 271 12.20 -7.66 10.43
N VAL A 272 12.77 -6.68 11.12
CA VAL A 272 13.12 -6.70 12.55
C VAL A 272 12.22 -5.72 13.28
N ARG A 273 11.71 -6.13 14.46
CA ARG A 273 10.89 -5.29 15.34
C ARG A 273 11.68 -4.19 16.01
#